data_a783acfb466a621517e82a819f490998
#
_entry.id   a783acfb466a621517e82a819f490998
#
_cell.length_a   1.000
_cell.length_b   1.000
_cell.length_c   1.000
_cell.angle_alpha   90.00
_cell.angle_beta   90.00
_cell.angle_gamma   90.00
#
_symmetry.space_group_name_H-M   'P 1'
#
loop_
_entity.id
_entity.type
_entity.pdbx_description
1 polymer ?
#
loop_
_entity_poly.entity_id
_entity_poly.type
_entity_poly.pdbx_seq_one_letter_code
_entity_poly.pdbx_strand_id
1 'polypeptide(L)'
;MAKRKNIIFYFSDQQRWDTVNETVTPNLMQLAKEGTLFENNFTCQPVCGPARACLQTGVYATQCGCYWNGIPLPESITPLAHYFNEAGYDTAYVGKWHLASDRLPGIGTHCEATPVPKEKQGEYRY
;
A
#
# COMPACT_ATOMS: atom_id res chain seq x y z
N MET A 1 14.34 -26.87 8.69
CA MET A 1 13.76 -25.51 8.72
C MET A 1 12.50 -25.50 7.88
N ALA A 2 11.39 -24.94 8.38
CA ALA A 2 10.18 -24.81 7.58
C ALA A 2 10.46 -23.88 6.38
N LYS A 3 10.02 -24.30 5.18
CA LYS A 3 10.16 -23.50 3.95
C LYS A 3 9.37 -22.20 4.12
N ARG A 4 10.01 -21.04 3.92
CA ARG A 4 9.33 -19.74 3.93
C ARG A 4 8.28 -19.71 2.84
N LYS A 5 7.09 -19.17 3.15
CA LYS A 5 6.01 -19.01 2.17
C LYS A 5 6.20 -17.71 1.40
N ASN A 6 5.89 -17.73 0.11
CA ASN A 6 5.73 -16.49 -0.64
C ASN A 6 4.48 -15.76 -0.16
N ILE A 7 4.55 -14.44 -0.11
CA ILE A 7 3.46 -13.57 0.34
C ILE A 7 3.11 -12.63 -0.82
N ILE A 8 1.85 -12.61 -1.20
CA ILE A 8 1.31 -11.66 -2.17
C ILE A 8 0.33 -10.77 -1.42
N PHE A 9 0.63 -9.49 -1.38
CA PHE A 9 -0.27 -8.47 -0.87
C PHE A 9 -0.88 -7.72 -2.05
N TYR A 10 -2.15 -8.00 -2.34
CA TYR A 10 -2.89 -7.37 -3.42
C TYR A 10 -3.97 -6.46 -2.85
N PHE A 11 -4.11 -5.27 -3.39
CA PHE A 11 -5.27 -4.42 -3.13
C PHE A 11 -5.65 -3.63 -4.38
N SER A 12 -6.93 -3.40 -4.55
CA SER A 12 -7.50 -2.55 -5.58
C SER A 12 -7.61 -1.12 -5.10
N ASP A 13 -7.26 -0.16 -5.95
CA ASP A 13 -7.43 1.26 -5.67
C ASP A 13 -8.92 1.65 -5.83
N GLN A 14 -9.48 2.29 -4.81
CA GLN A 14 -10.84 2.87 -4.85
C GLN A 14 -11.98 1.86 -5.14
N GLN A 15 -11.80 0.60 -4.86
CA GLN A 15 -12.86 -0.40 -5.00
C GLN A 15 -13.91 -0.21 -3.89
N ARG A 16 -15.18 -0.16 -4.28
CA ARG A 16 -16.30 -0.13 -3.35
C ARG A 16 -16.50 -1.54 -2.74
N TRP A 17 -16.79 -1.59 -1.45
CA TRP A 17 -16.99 -2.85 -0.71
C TRP A 17 -18.12 -3.73 -1.30
N ASP A 18 -19.21 -3.10 -1.76
CA ASP A 18 -20.38 -3.79 -2.33
C ASP A 18 -20.13 -4.40 -3.71
N THR A 19 -18.97 -4.11 -4.34
CA THR A 19 -18.53 -4.76 -5.57
C THR A 19 -17.77 -6.05 -5.31
N VAL A 20 -17.48 -6.41 -4.08
CA VAL A 20 -16.91 -7.70 -3.70
C VAL A 20 -18.05 -8.72 -3.56
N ASN A 21 -18.43 -9.33 -4.68
CA ASN A 21 -19.55 -10.27 -4.75
C ASN A 21 -19.39 -11.24 -5.93
N GLU A 22 -20.21 -12.27 -5.96
CA GLU A 22 -20.16 -13.34 -6.98
C GLU A 22 -20.36 -12.83 -8.42
N THR A 23 -21.04 -11.71 -8.61
CA THR A 23 -21.33 -11.16 -9.95
C THR A 23 -20.18 -10.30 -10.48
N VAL A 24 -19.61 -9.45 -9.63
CA VAL A 24 -18.61 -8.44 -10.05
C VAL A 24 -17.19 -8.98 -9.88
N THR A 25 -16.93 -9.71 -8.81
CA THR A 25 -15.59 -10.21 -8.47
C THR A 25 -15.60 -11.71 -8.13
N PRO A 26 -16.04 -12.59 -9.07
CA PRO A 26 -16.20 -14.01 -8.78
C PRO A 26 -14.90 -14.71 -8.34
N ASN A 27 -13.75 -14.27 -8.86
CA ASN A 27 -12.46 -14.85 -8.47
C ASN A 27 -12.06 -14.47 -7.03
N LEU A 28 -12.38 -13.26 -6.57
CA LEU A 28 -12.18 -12.88 -5.17
C LEU A 28 -13.10 -13.69 -4.26
N MET A 29 -14.35 -13.92 -4.69
CA MET A 29 -15.29 -14.75 -3.92
C MET A 29 -14.86 -16.22 -3.90
N GLN A 30 -14.26 -16.73 -4.96
CA GLN A 30 -13.67 -18.08 -4.93
C GLN A 30 -12.51 -18.15 -3.92
N LEU A 31 -11.63 -17.14 -3.91
CA LEU A 31 -10.56 -17.06 -2.92
C LEU A 31 -11.08 -16.94 -1.50
N ALA A 32 -12.16 -16.21 -1.29
CA ALA A 32 -12.84 -16.08 0.01
C ALA A 32 -13.37 -17.42 0.54
N LYS A 33 -13.84 -18.32 -0.34
CA LYS A 33 -14.30 -19.69 0.04
C LYS A 33 -13.15 -20.57 0.54
N GLU A 34 -11.93 -20.31 0.08
CA GLU A 34 -10.73 -21.05 0.45
C GLU A 34 -9.97 -20.38 1.63
N GLY A 35 -10.32 -19.15 1.95
CA GLY A 35 -9.67 -18.33 2.95
C GLY A 35 -10.63 -17.73 3.97
N THR A 36 -10.38 -16.47 4.33
CA THR A 36 -11.22 -15.71 5.27
C THR A 36 -11.67 -14.39 4.64
N LEU A 37 -12.95 -14.15 4.62
CA LEU A 37 -13.54 -12.86 4.23
C LEU A 37 -13.86 -12.02 5.47
N PHE A 38 -13.30 -10.82 5.53
CA PHE A 38 -13.58 -9.85 6.59
C PHE A 38 -14.64 -8.85 6.10
N GLU A 39 -15.89 -9.04 6.49
CA GLU A 39 -17.02 -8.20 6.04
C GLU A 39 -17.00 -6.79 6.64
N ASN A 40 -16.42 -6.63 7.83
CA ASN A 40 -16.35 -5.38 8.57
C ASN A 40 -14.90 -4.88 8.69
N ASN A 41 -14.24 -4.70 7.55
CA ASN A 41 -12.91 -4.13 7.50
C ASN A 41 -12.98 -2.66 7.06
N PHE A 42 -12.40 -1.77 7.86
CA PHE A 42 -12.43 -0.33 7.63
C PHE A 42 -11.02 0.22 7.37
N THR A 43 -10.92 1.11 6.39
CA THR A 43 -9.69 1.86 6.21
C THR A 43 -9.55 2.93 7.29
N CYS A 44 -8.34 3.14 7.78
CA CYS A 44 -8.07 4.19 8.77
C CYS A 44 -8.11 5.60 8.19
N GLN A 45 -7.99 5.75 6.86
CA GLN A 45 -8.11 7.03 6.15
C GLN A 45 -8.59 6.76 4.72
N PRO A 46 -9.79 7.24 4.32
CA PRO A 46 -10.37 6.95 3.01
C PRO A 46 -9.83 7.88 1.90
N VAL A 47 -8.53 8.08 1.87
CA VAL A 47 -7.79 8.89 0.88
C VAL A 47 -6.56 8.11 0.44
N CYS A 48 -6.27 8.08 -0.85
CA CYS A 48 -5.33 7.13 -1.45
C CYS A 48 -3.90 7.22 -0.91
N GLY A 49 -3.30 8.39 -0.78
CA GLY A 49 -1.94 8.54 -0.20
C GLY A 49 -1.91 8.11 1.28
N PRO A 50 -2.72 8.69 2.16
CA PRO A 50 -2.80 8.30 3.55
C PRO A 50 -3.11 6.82 3.77
N ALA A 51 -4.08 6.24 3.04
CA ALA A 51 -4.40 4.82 3.14
C ALA A 51 -3.18 3.95 2.80
N ARG A 52 -2.44 4.33 1.75
CA ARG A 52 -1.21 3.62 1.35
C ARG A 52 -0.11 3.76 2.39
N ALA A 53 0.06 4.93 3.00
CA ALA A 53 0.98 5.13 4.10
C ALA A 53 0.68 4.20 5.28
N CYS A 54 -0.59 4.11 5.68
CA CYS A 54 -1.02 3.21 6.73
C CYS A 54 -0.78 1.73 6.38
N LEU A 55 -1.08 1.31 5.14
CA LEU A 55 -0.85 -0.05 4.66
C LEU A 55 0.65 -0.42 4.66
N GLN A 56 1.51 0.51 4.24
CA GLN A 56 2.94 0.26 4.13
C GLN A 56 3.67 0.30 5.47
N THR A 57 3.11 0.94 6.48
CA THR A 57 3.81 1.19 7.74
C THR A 57 3.15 0.55 8.96
N GLY A 58 1.87 0.23 8.88
CA GLY A 58 1.07 -0.17 10.05
C GLY A 58 0.79 0.99 11.02
N VAL A 59 1.09 2.23 10.64
CA VAL A 59 0.95 3.43 11.47
C VAL A 59 -0.21 4.29 10.97
N TYR A 60 -1.01 4.84 11.86
CA TYR A 60 -2.10 5.74 11.47
C TYR A 60 -1.60 6.99 10.76
N ALA A 61 -2.37 7.49 9.79
CA ALA A 61 -2.01 8.64 8.98
C ALA A 61 -1.65 9.90 9.80
N THR A 62 -2.37 10.12 10.89
CA THR A 62 -2.10 11.23 11.83
C THR A 62 -0.79 11.08 12.61
N GLN A 63 -0.37 9.84 12.84
CA GLN A 63 0.88 9.56 13.56
C GLN A 63 2.09 9.59 12.62
N CYS A 64 1.95 9.07 11.39
CA CYS A 64 3.04 9.12 10.41
C CYS A 64 3.16 10.47 9.71
N GLY A 65 2.21 11.38 9.90
CA GLY A 65 2.18 12.69 9.25
C GLY A 65 1.67 12.70 7.81
N CYS A 66 1.43 11.54 7.21
CA CYS A 66 0.94 11.40 5.84
C CYS A 66 -0.60 11.35 5.82
N TYR A 67 -1.23 12.44 6.22
CA TYR A 67 -2.69 12.54 6.41
C TYR A 67 -3.44 13.14 5.21
N TRP A 68 -2.74 13.53 4.14
CA TRP A 68 -3.29 14.10 2.92
C TRP A 68 -2.51 13.66 1.69
N ASN A 69 -3.13 13.70 0.52
CA ASN A 69 -2.45 13.42 -0.74
C ASN A 69 -1.36 14.48 -1.02
N GLY A 70 -0.23 14.04 -1.54
CA GLY A 70 0.93 14.89 -1.82
C GLY A 70 1.88 15.09 -0.62
N ILE A 71 1.55 14.55 0.54
CA ILE A 71 2.48 14.48 1.66
C ILE A 71 3.28 13.18 1.52
N PRO A 72 4.61 13.25 1.36
CA PRO A 72 5.43 12.05 1.25
C PRO A 72 5.49 11.28 2.57
N LEU A 73 5.71 9.99 2.49
CA LEU A 73 5.99 9.17 3.66
C LEU A 73 7.31 9.62 4.28
N PRO A 74 7.36 9.96 5.60
CA PRO A 74 8.60 10.35 6.25
C PRO A 74 9.64 9.23 6.25
N GLU A 75 10.89 9.57 5.97
CA GLU A 75 12.02 8.62 5.97
C GLU A 75 12.29 8.00 7.35
N SER A 76 11.80 8.64 8.42
CA SER A 76 11.93 8.15 9.79
C SER A 76 11.02 6.94 10.11
N ILE A 77 10.10 6.62 9.21
CA ILE A 77 9.15 5.51 9.42
C ILE A 77 9.53 4.35 8.51
N THR A 78 9.83 3.22 9.11
CA THR A 78 10.22 2.00 8.41
C THR A 78 9.01 1.35 7.76
N PRO A 79 8.98 1.20 6.42
CA PRO A 79 7.90 0.51 5.72
C PRO A 79 7.98 -1.01 5.88
N LEU A 80 6.86 -1.67 5.62
CA LEU A 80 6.70 -3.12 5.70
C LEU A 80 7.76 -3.90 4.90
N ALA A 81 8.11 -3.42 3.72
CA ALA A 81 9.10 -4.04 2.86
C ALA A 81 10.48 -4.15 3.52
N HIS A 82 10.90 -3.18 4.32
CA HIS A 82 12.16 -3.23 5.05
C HIS A 82 12.18 -4.40 6.05
N TYR A 83 11.09 -4.60 6.81
CA TYR A 83 10.99 -5.72 7.74
C TYR A 83 11.04 -7.07 7.02
N PHE A 84 10.43 -7.18 5.84
CA PHE A 84 10.53 -8.39 5.03
C PHE A 84 11.94 -8.61 4.50
N ASN A 85 12.63 -7.56 4.04
CA ASN A 85 14.02 -7.64 3.59
C ASN A 85 14.95 -8.08 4.73
N GLU A 86 14.80 -7.51 5.93
CA GLU A 86 15.55 -7.94 7.13
C GLU A 86 15.27 -9.39 7.49
N ALA A 87 14.06 -9.86 7.27
CA ALA A 87 13.70 -11.27 7.44
C ALA A 87 14.20 -12.17 6.29
N GLY A 88 14.90 -11.63 5.29
CA GLY A 88 15.50 -12.34 4.16
C GLY A 88 14.50 -12.72 3.07
N TYR A 89 13.46 -11.93 2.86
CA TYR A 89 12.62 -11.99 1.67
C TYR A 89 13.15 -11.04 0.59
N ASP A 90 12.99 -11.44 -0.66
CA ASP A 90 13.06 -10.50 -1.78
C ASP A 90 11.71 -9.83 -1.92
N THR A 91 11.68 -8.50 -1.93
CA THR A 91 10.44 -7.73 -2.03
C THR A 91 10.32 -7.02 -3.36
N ALA A 92 9.11 -6.92 -3.88
CA ALA A 92 8.79 -6.17 -5.09
C ALA A 92 7.49 -5.39 -4.92
N TYR A 93 7.40 -4.24 -5.54
CA TYR A 93 6.19 -3.42 -5.60
C TYR A 93 5.79 -3.17 -7.06
N VAL A 94 4.54 -3.42 -7.38
CA VAL A 94 4.00 -3.22 -8.73
C VAL A 94 2.72 -2.41 -8.64
N GLY A 95 2.67 -1.29 -9.35
CA GLY A 95 1.48 -0.45 -9.43
C GLY A 95 1.68 0.95 -8.82
N LYS A 96 0.56 1.59 -8.47
CA LYS A 96 0.52 2.96 -7.96
C LYS A 96 1.17 3.06 -6.59
N TRP A 97 2.22 3.90 -6.47
CA TRP A 97 2.92 4.17 -5.22
C TRP A 97 2.24 5.25 -4.38
N HIS A 98 2.20 6.47 -4.85
CA HIS A 98 1.54 7.64 -4.26
C HIS A 98 2.02 8.02 -2.83
N LEU A 99 3.25 7.71 -2.48
CA LEU A 99 3.87 8.05 -1.18
C LEU A 99 5.12 8.90 -1.30
N ALA A 100 5.47 9.30 -2.52
CA ALA A 100 6.51 10.26 -2.80
C ALA A 100 5.95 11.36 -3.71
N SER A 101 6.43 12.58 -3.55
CA SER A 101 6.11 13.70 -4.41
C SER A 101 7.39 14.49 -4.69
N ASP A 102 7.62 14.80 -5.93
CA ASP A 102 8.65 15.74 -6.41
C ASP A 102 8.16 17.19 -6.35
N ARG A 103 6.93 17.41 -5.90
CA ARG A 103 6.29 18.71 -5.78
C ARG A 103 6.21 19.16 -4.32
N LEU A 104 6.22 20.46 -4.14
CA LEU A 104 6.05 21.08 -2.83
C LEU A 104 4.74 20.63 -2.15
N PRO A 105 4.75 20.42 -0.82
CA PRO A 105 3.55 20.10 -0.06
C PRO A 105 2.44 21.11 -0.32
N GLY A 106 1.21 20.62 -0.52
CA GLY A 106 0.03 21.44 -0.69
C GLY A 106 -0.38 21.78 -2.13
N ILE A 107 0.42 21.43 -3.12
CA ILE A 107 0.00 21.53 -4.52
C ILE A 107 -0.63 20.18 -4.91
N GLY A 108 -1.95 20.20 -5.08
CA GLY A 108 -2.75 19.03 -5.44
C GLY A 108 -2.16 18.30 -6.64
N THR A 109 -1.63 17.13 -6.38
CA THR A 109 -1.09 16.26 -7.40
C THR A 109 -2.15 15.24 -7.76
N HIS A 110 -2.41 15.11 -9.04
CA HIS A 110 -3.21 14.02 -9.57
C HIS A 110 -2.62 12.67 -9.12
N CYS A 111 -3.48 11.68 -9.03
CA CYS A 111 -3.16 10.31 -8.62
C CYS A 111 -2.23 9.56 -9.60
N GLU A 112 -1.39 10.25 -10.33
CA GLU A 112 -0.40 9.63 -11.18
C GLU A 112 0.73 9.04 -10.32
N ALA A 113 1.18 7.86 -10.67
CA ALA A 113 2.36 7.27 -10.08
C ALA A 113 3.52 8.26 -10.26
N THR A 114 3.90 8.95 -9.20
CA THR A 114 5.08 9.82 -9.26
C THR A 114 6.28 8.88 -9.38
N PRO A 115 7.03 8.94 -10.48
CA PRO A 115 8.21 8.08 -10.61
C PRO A 115 9.16 8.41 -9.45
N VAL A 116 9.66 7.39 -8.81
CA VAL A 116 10.76 7.55 -7.84
C VAL A 116 11.90 8.26 -8.57
N PRO A 117 12.43 9.36 -8.03
CA PRO A 117 13.58 10.06 -8.62
C PRO A 117 14.67 9.06 -8.96
N LYS A 118 15.32 9.22 -10.13
CA LYS A 118 16.31 8.25 -10.62
C LYS A 118 17.43 7.99 -9.62
N GLU A 119 17.85 9.02 -8.89
CA GLU A 119 18.84 8.97 -7.83
C GLU A 119 18.39 8.14 -6.61
N LYS A 120 17.08 7.99 -6.39
CA LYS A 120 16.48 7.22 -5.28
C LYS A 120 15.94 5.85 -5.69
N GLN A 121 15.95 5.50 -6.97
CA GLN A 121 15.42 4.20 -7.44
C GLN A 121 16.18 2.99 -6.89
N GLY A 122 17.44 3.17 -6.44
CA GLY A 122 18.23 2.15 -5.77
C GLY A 122 17.92 1.99 -4.28
N GLU A 123 17.38 3.03 -3.65
CA GLU A 123 17.04 3.05 -2.22
C GLU A 123 15.69 2.41 -1.93
N TYR A 124 14.79 2.39 -2.92
CA TYR A 124 13.45 1.81 -2.82
C TYR A 124 13.36 0.46 -3.56
N ARG A 125 14.33 -0.42 -3.36
CA ARG A 125 14.18 -1.83 -3.72
C ARG A 125 13.23 -2.48 -2.72
N TYR A 126 11.98 -2.53 -3.12
CA TYR A 126 10.94 -3.29 -2.42
C TYR A 126 10.91 -4.72 -2.96
#